data_7474e0bffa6300825cdd311f1722263b
#
_entry.id   7474e0bffa6300825cdd311f1722263b
#
_cell.length_a   1.000
_cell.length_b   1.000
_cell.length_c   1.000
_cell.angle_alpha   90.00
_cell.angle_beta   90.00
_cell.angle_gamma   90.00
#
_symmetry.space_group_name_H-M   'P 1'
#
loop_
_entity.id
_entity.type
_entity.pdbx_description
1 polymer ?
#
loop_
_entity_poly.entity_id
_entity_poly.type
_entity_poly.pdbx_seq_one_letter_code
_entity_poly.pdbx_strand_id
1 'polypeptide(L)'
;MIAPAVLRGRDRYERVMDGWTDNTHADAFTHTVRLGDDDRAIEVAVVALPSPSYAIHEARCRALRGALGPGVAEGVAALAGAGMVAGFTRRAAEATGGGPGAALVVDALVEVARLARQVAKMPPERAARAAGGDPWVCWQLDTTGWVDLPGSCFTYSDAGRALFGTRPITTPMHPGLYGPPPGQSRVFERRKIARLERRDGRLVLFHSMHDNAHGFEITYEIDLASGTIVRAEHATPKLP
;
A
#
# COMPACT_ATOMS: atom_id res chain seq x y z
N MET A 1 5.70 5.76 33.18
CA MET A 1 4.71 4.95 32.40
C MET A 1 4.49 5.67 31.07
N ILE A 2 4.87 5.04 29.96
CA ILE A 2 4.72 5.63 28.62
C ILE A 2 3.27 5.36 28.19
N ALA A 3 2.45 6.42 28.10
CA ALA A 3 1.12 6.32 27.53
C ALA A 3 1.23 6.73 26.04
N PRO A 4 0.96 5.85 25.06
CA PRO A 4 0.98 6.24 23.67
C PRO A 4 -0.04 7.35 23.42
N ALA A 5 0.42 8.51 22.94
CA ALA A 5 -0.44 9.67 22.68
C ALA A 5 -1.59 9.35 21.71
N VAL A 6 -1.40 8.36 20.83
CA VAL A 6 -2.41 7.89 19.86
C VAL A 6 -3.63 7.27 20.54
N LEU A 7 -3.48 6.68 21.74
CA LEU A 7 -4.60 6.11 22.50
C LEU A 7 -5.54 7.18 23.08
N ARG A 8 -5.05 8.42 23.31
CA ARG A 8 -5.88 9.54 23.80
C ARG A 8 -6.71 9.18 25.02
N GLY A 9 -6.16 8.41 25.96
CA GLY A 9 -6.86 7.92 27.17
C GLY A 9 -7.76 6.70 26.95
N ARG A 10 -7.87 6.15 25.76
CA ARG A 10 -8.57 4.90 25.46
C ARG A 10 -7.66 3.71 25.74
N ASP A 11 -8.25 2.52 25.91
CA ASP A 11 -7.48 1.28 26.01
C ASP A 11 -7.19 0.65 24.63
N ARG A 12 -7.87 1.11 23.58
CA ARG A 12 -7.72 0.61 22.23
C ARG A 12 -7.75 1.73 21.19
N TYR A 13 -6.92 1.56 20.17
CA TYR A 13 -6.94 2.34 18.93
C TYR A 13 -6.79 1.39 17.76
N GLU A 14 -7.59 1.58 16.72
CA GLU A 14 -7.48 0.81 15.49
C GLU A 14 -7.52 1.73 14.28
N ARG A 15 -6.64 1.46 13.30
CA ARG A 15 -6.63 2.09 11.98
C ARG A 15 -6.79 1.00 10.93
N VAL A 16 -7.71 1.20 10.02
CA VAL A 16 -7.98 0.29 8.90
C VAL A 16 -7.77 1.03 7.58
N MET A 17 -7.09 0.37 6.65
CA MET A 17 -6.93 0.80 5.28
C MET A 17 -7.47 -0.28 4.35
N ASP A 18 -8.38 0.10 3.46
CA ASP A 18 -8.82 -0.67 2.30
C ASP A 18 -8.40 0.09 1.04
N GLY A 19 -7.64 -0.55 0.18
CA GLY A 19 -7.17 0.03 -1.07
C GLY A 19 -7.41 -0.90 -2.24
N TRP A 20 -7.72 -0.34 -3.41
CA TRP A 20 -7.90 -1.11 -4.63
C TRP A 20 -7.51 -0.32 -5.87
N THR A 21 -7.32 -1.05 -6.95
CA THR A 21 -7.01 -0.52 -8.27
C THR A 21 -8.05 -0.99 -9.27
N ASP A 22 -8.58 -0.07 -10.08
CA ASP A 22 -9.51 -0.32 -11.16
C ASP A 22 -8.85 0.00 -12.51
N ASN A 23 -9.08 -0.83 -13.53
CA ASN A 23 -8.59 -0.61 -14.90
C ASN A 23 -9.69 -0.02 -15.79
N THR A 24 -10.17 1.18 -15.45
CA THR A 24 -11.28 1.87 -16.12
C THR A 24 -10.87 2.82 -17.24
N HIS A 25 -9.55 3.10 -17.37
CA HIS A 25 -9.00 3.99 -18.39
C HIS A 25 -8.12 3.22 -19.38
N ALA A 26 -8.00 3.73 -20.60
CA ALA A 26 -7.19 3.06 -21.64
C ALA A 26 -5.71 3.01 -21.27
N ASP A 27 -5.16 4.09 -20.75
CA ASP A 27 -3.73 4.30 -20.48
C ASP A 27 -3.38 4.46 -19.00
N ALA A 28 -4.37 4.60 -18.12
CA ALA A 28 -4.21 4.86 -16.70
C ALA A 28 -4.98 3.85 -15.84
N PHE A 29 -4.68 3.86 -14.55
CA PHE A 29 -5.47 3.15 -13.53
C PHE A 29 -6.11 4.16 -12.57
N THR A 30 -7.24 3.79 -12.00
CA THR A 30 -7.80 4.46 -10.83
C THR A 30 -7.39 3.70 -9.58
N HIS A 31 -6.65 4.35 -8.69
CA HIS A 31 -6.27 3.81 -7.39
C HIS A 31 -7.09 4.49 -6.31
N THR A 32 -7.79 3.72 -5.49
CA THR A 32 -8.61 4.25 -4.39
C THR A 32 -8.14 3.68 -3.07
N VAL A 33 -8.01 4.55 -2.07
CA VAL A 33 -7.70 4.17 -0.68
C VAL A 33 -8.73 4.78 0.25
N ARG A 34 -9.36 3.94 1.05
CA ARG A 34 -10.11 4.32 2.24
C ARG A 34 -9.25 4.07 3.46
N LEU A 35 -9.01 5.11 4.22
CA LEU A 35 -8.19 5.04 5.44
C LEU A 35 -8.93 5.70 6.58
N GLY A 36 -9.04 5.01 7.69
CA GLY A 36 -9.74 5.55 8.84
C GLY A 36 -9.29 4.94 10.16
N ASP A 37 -9.56 5.69 11.22
CA ASP A 37 -9.45 5.28 12.61
C ASP A 37 -10.80 5.52 13.33
N ASP A 38 -10.83 5.42 14.65
CA ASP A 38 -12.05 5.61 15.44
C ASP A 38 -12.65 7.02 15.28
N ASP A 39 -11.84 8.03 15.01
CA ASP A 39 -12.25 9.44 14.99
C ASP A 39 -12.51 9.96 13.57
N ARG A 40 -11.76 9.47 12.58
CA ARG A 40 -11.77 9.98 11.20
C ARG A 40 -11.71 8.88 10.18
N ALA A 41 -12.32 9.11 9.04
CA ALA A 41 -12.15 8.27 7.86
C ALA A 41 -12.17 9.14 6.61
N ILE A 42 -11.33 8.79 5.64
CA ILE A 42 -11.19 9.49 4.37
C ILE A 42 -11.17 8.52 3.21
N GLU A 43 -11.47 9.02 2.04
CA GLU A 43 -11.23 8.35 0.76
C GLU A 43 -10.35 9.25 -0.10
N VAL A 44 -9.30 8.66 -0.65
CA VAL A 44 -8.46 9.28 -1.68
C VAL A 44 -8.56 8.44 -2.94
N ALA A 45 -8.83 9.07 -4.07
CA ALA A 45 -8.85 8.42 -5.38
C ALA A 45 -7.93 9.19 -6.34
N VAL A 46 -7.09 8.46 -7.07
CA VAL A 46 -6.09 9.00 -7.99
C VAL A 46 -6.16 8.24 -9.30
N VAL A 47 -6.31 8.95 -10.41
CA VAL A 47 -6.10 8.44 -11.75
C VAL A 47 -4.65 8.71 -12.14
N ALA A 48 -3.88 7.65 -12.42
CA ALA A 48 -2.47 7.80 -12.73
C ALA A 48 -2.00 6.83 -13.82
N LEU A 49 -1.00 7.27 -14.57
CA LEU A 49 -0.27 6.42 -15.50
C LEU A 49 0.45 5.28 -14.74
N PRO A 50 0.62 4.11 -15.36
CA PRO A 50 1.46 3.04 -14.81
C PRO A 50 2.95 3.41 -14.84
N SER A 51 3.79 2.46 -14.42
CA SER A 51 5.25 2.53 -14.59
C SER A 51 5.62 3.00 -16.02
N PRO A 52 6.70 3.78 -16.17
CA PRO A 52 7.63 4.24 -15.13
C PRO A 52 7.28 5.60 -14.52
N SER A 53 6.36 6.34 -15.09
CA SER A 53 6.11 7.74 -14.70
C SER A 53 5.27 7.86 -13.44
N TYR A 54 4.28 6.99 -13.28
CA TYR A 54 3.25 7.09 -12.23
C TYR A 54 2.66 8.50 -12.13
N ALA A 55 2.56 9.20 -13.28
CA ALA A 55 2.08 10.58 -13.34
C ALA A 55 0.58 10.63 -13.03
N ILE A 56 0.21 11.53 -12.14
CA ILE A 56 -1.17 11.74 -11.71
C ILE A 56 -1.90 12.56 -12.77
N HIS A 57 -2.98 12.04 -13.31
CA HIS A 57 -3.89 12.78 -14.18
C HIS A 57 -4.93 13.55 -13.34
N GLU A 58 -5.47 12.90 -12.33
CA GLU A 58 -6.48 13.46 -11.43
C GLU A 58 -6.26 12.89 -10.02
N ALA A 59 -6.43 13.72 -9.01
CA ALA A 59 -6.44 13.29 -7.62
C ALA A 59 -7.57 14.00 -6.87
N ARG A 60 -8.27 13.26 -6.01
CA ARG A 60 -9.35 13.79 -5.17
C ARG A 60 -9.35 13.12 -3.82
N CYS A 61 -9.79 13.84 -2.80
CA CYS A 61 -10.07 13.27 -1.49
C CYS A 61 -11.37 13.81 -0.92
N ARG A 62 -11.96 13.03 -0.03
CA ARG A 62 -13.14 13.41 0.73
C ARG A 62 -13.13 12.80 2.12
N ALA A 63 -13.76 13.48 3.08
CA ALA A 63 -14.04 12.90 4.38
C ALA A 63 -15.19 11.89 4.24
N LEU A 64 -15.02 10.71 4.86
CA LEU A 64 -16.10 9.73 5.07
C LEU A 64 -16.66 9.85 6.50
N ARG A 65 -15.79 10.24 7.46
CA ARG A 65 -16.14 10.54 8.84
C ARG A 65 -15.22 11.64 9.36
N GLY A 66 -15.76 12.58 10.17
CA GLY A 66 -15.05 13.77 10.59
C GLY A 66 -14.97 14.80 9.46
N ALA A 67 -14.04 15.74 9.56
CA ALA A 67 -13.83 16.81 8.58
C ALA A 67 -12.38 16.88 8.12
N LEU A 68 -12.17 17.32 6.87
CA LEU A 68 -10.88 17.77 6.35
C LEU A 68 -10.70 19.26 6.67
N GLY A 69 -9.45 19.65 6.95
CA GLY A 69 -9.09 21.05 7.07
C GLY A 69 -9.26 21.83 5.76
N PRO A 70 -9.40 23.15 5.85
CA PRO A 70 -9.44 24.00 4.65
C PRO A 70 -8.22 23.77 3.76
N GLY A 71 -8.41 23.75 2.46
CA GLY A 71 -7.34 23.60 1.47
C GLY A 71 -6.81 22.18 1.27
N VAL A 72 -7.17 21.20 2.12
CA VAL A 72 -6.64 19.82 1.99
C VAL A 72 -7.12 19.16 0.68
N ALA A 73 -8.39 19.30 0.34
CA ALA A 73 -8.92 18.70 -0.89
C ALA A 73 -8.36 19.37 -2.14
N GLU A 74 -8.24 20.68 -2.13
CA GLU A 74 -7.63 21.48 -3.18
C GLU A 74 -6.15 21.14 -3.36
N GLY A 75 -5.42 20.94 -2.25
CA GLY A 75 -4.02 20.51 -2.26
C GLY A 75 -3.85 19.14 -2.89
N VAL A 76 -4.77 18.18 -2.61
CA VAL A 76 -4.76 16.87 -3.28
C VAL A 76 -5.00 17.02 -4.77
N ALA A 77 -5.97 17.84 -5.18
CA ALA A 77 -6.26 18.07 -6.60
C ALA A 77 -5.08 18.74 -7.33
N ALA A 78 -4.33 19.61 -6.64
CA ALA A 78 -3.12 20.26 -7.18
C ALA A 78 -1.94 19.29 -7.43
N LEU A 79 -2.02 18.03 -6.99
CA LEU A 79 -1.04 17.00 -7.32
C LEU A 79 -1.13 16.50 -8.77
N ALA A 80 -2.11 16.93 -9.56
CA ALA A 80 -2.19 16.60 -10.99
C ALA A 80 -0.89 17.03 -11.70
N GLY A 81 -0.37 16.15 -12.57
CA GLY A 81 0.93 16.30 -13.24
C GLY A 81 2.13 15.78 -12.41
N ALA A 82 1.99 15.56 -11.11
CA ALA A 82 3.07 15.03 -10.29
C ALA A 82 3.25 13.52 -10.51
N GLY A 83 4.51 13.04 -10.51
CA GLY A 83 4.80 11.61 -10.48
C GLY A 83 4.81 11.07 -9.05
N MET A 84 4.22 9.89 -8.84
CA MET A 84 4.28 9.16 -7.56
C MET A 84 5.60 8.39 -7.40
N VAL A 85 6.72 9.09 -7.52
CA VAL A 85 8.09 8.59 -7.46
C VAL A 85 8.84 9.14 -6.25
N ALA A 86 10.15 8.97 -6.17
CA ALA A 86 10.97 9.49 -5.07
C ALA A 86 10.65 10.97 -4.75
N GLY A 87 10.48 11.29 -3.46
CA GLY A 87 10.06 12.63 -3.00
C GLY A 87 8.55 12.88 -2.99
N PHE A 88 7.71 11.95 -3.46
CA PHE A 88 6.26 12.13 -3.51
C PHE A 88 5.64 12.38 -2.14
N THR A 89 6.07 11.68 -1.08
CA THR A 89 5.55 11.88 0.28
C THR A 89 5.73 13.32 0.76
N ARG A 90 6.91 13.92 0.50
CA ARG A 90 7.15 15.32 0.85
C ARG A 90 6.22 16.25 0.07
N ARG A 91 6.10 16.04 -1.24
CA ARG A 91 5.20 16.84 -2.10
C ARG A 91 3.73 16.75 -1.67
N ALA A 92 3.29 15.55 -1.31
CA ALA A 92 1.94 15.33 -0.77
C ALA A 92 1.72 16.10 0.55
N ALA A 93 2.70 16.08 1.46
CA ALA A 93 2.63 16.80 2.71
C ALA A 93 2.62 18.34 2.50
N GLU A 94 3.43 18.85 1.59
CA GLU A 94 3.46 20.26 1.21
C GLU A 94 2.12 20.70 0.60
N ALA A 95 1.55 19.90 -0.31
CA ALA A 95 0.29 20.20 -0.98
C ALA A 95 -0.92 20.19 -0.03
N THR A 96 -0.98 19.24 0.91
CA THR A 96 -2.11 19.10 1.84
C THR A 96 -2.03 20.06 3.03
N GLY A 97 -0.86 20.66 3.28
CA GLY A 97 -0.64 21.52 4.44
C GLY A 97 -0.77 20.81 5.78
N GLY A 98 -0.96 21.57 6.86
CA GLY A 98 -0.95 21.07 8.25
C GLY A 98 -2.33 21.01 8.92
N GLY A 99 -3.42 21.06 8.19
CA GLY A 99 -4.77 21.09 8.74
C GLY A 99 -5.28 19.76 9.31
N PRO A 100 -6.47 19.77 9.95
CA PRO A 100 -7.11 18.55 10.41
C PRO A 100 -7.27 17.54 9.28
N GLY A 101 -6.87 16.29 9.53
CA GLY A 101 -6.95 15.20 8.55
C GLY A 101 -5.83 15.16 7.51
N ALA A 102 -5.01 16.22 7.37
CA ALA A 102 -3.93 16.26 6.37
C ALA A 102 -2.96 15.08 6.47
N ALA A 103 -2.50 14.75 7.68
CA ALA A 103 -1.61 13.60 7.88
C ALA A 103 -2.23 12.27 7.41
N LEU A 104 -3.54 12.08 7.67
CA LEU A 104 -4.26 10.88 7.23
C LEU A 104 -4.35 10.83 5.71
N VAL A 105 -4.55 11.99 5.05
CA VAL A 105 -4.58 12.11 3.58
C VAL A 105 -3.20 11.81 2.99
N VAL A 106 -2.11 12.30 3.59
CA VAL A 106 -0.74 11.98 3.17
C VAL A 106 -0.48 10.47 3.26
N ASP A 107 -0.86 9.84 4.39
CA ASP A 107 -0.73 8.39 4.55
C ASP A 107 -1.52 7.63 3.46
N ALA A 108 -2.75 8.07 3.14
CA ALA A 108 -3.53 7.47 2.06
C ALA A 108 -2.91 7.67 0.68
N LEU A 109 -2.34 8.83 0.37
CA LEU A 109 -1.61 9.09 -0.88
C LEU A 109 -0.36 8.20 -1.01
N VAL A 110 0.35 7.95 0.09
CA VAL A 110 1.48 7.01 0.11
C VAL A 110 1.00 5.59 -0.21
N GLU A 111 -0.14 5.18 0.33
CA GLU A 111 -0.71 3.86 0.01
C GLU A 111 -1.20 3.78 -1.44
N VAL A 112 -1.77 4.86 -2.00
CA VAL A 112 -2.08 4.97 -3.44
C VAL A 112 -0.83 4.73 -4.29
N ALA A 113 0.29 5.39 -3.95
CA ALA A 113 1.56 5.19 -4.66
C ALA A 113 2.10 3.75 -4.55
N ARG A 114 1.81 3.06 -3.44
CA ARG A 114 2.14 1.64 -3.26
C ARG A 114 1.25 0.71 -4.08
N LEU A 115 -0.05 1.03 -4.21
CA LEU A 115 -0.97 0.29 -5.07
C LEU A 115 -0.56 0.42 -6.54
N ALA A 116 -0.17 1.62 -6.98
CA ALA A 116 0.22 1.89 -8.36
C ALA A 116 1.39 1.02 -8.83
N ARG A 117 2.25 0.58 -7.92
CA ARG A 117 3.37 -0.32 -8.22
C ARG A 117 3.01 -1.80 -8.32
N GLN A 118 1.76 -2.17 -8.04
CA GLN A 118 1.33 -3.57 -8.04
C GLN A 118 0.70 -4.00 -9.37
N VAL A 119 0.45 -3.05 -10.26
CA VAL A 119 -0.23 -3.29 -11.54
C VAL A 119 0.53 -2.64 -12.67
N ALA A 120 0.47 -3.24 -13.85
CA ALA A 120 1.13 -2.72 -15.04
C ALA A 120 0.20 -2.78 -16.27
N LYS A 121 0.46 -1.95 -17.25
CA LYS A 121 -0.10 -2.04 -18.60
C LYS A 121 1.01 -2.47 -19.56
N MET A 122 1.43 -3.73 -19.44
CA MET A 122 2.42 -4.28 -20.35
C MET A 122 1.83 -4.45 -21.76
N PRO A 123 2.65 -4.34 -22.81
CA PRO A 123 2.25 -4.76 -24.15
C PRO A 123 1.72 -6.19 -24.13
N PRO A 124 0.69 -6.51 -24.96
CA PRO A 124 0.03 -7.82 -24.93
C PRO A 124 0.99 -9.01 -25.07
N GLU A 125 2.02 -8.89 -25.88
CA GLU A 125 3.04 -9.94 -26.08
C GLU A 125 3.90 -10.18 -24.83
N ARG A 126 4.13 -9.14 -24.00
CA ARG A 126 4.82 -9.28 -22.72
C ARG A 126 3.91 -9.84 -21.65
N ALA A 127 2.68 -9.33 -21.54
CA ALA A 127 1.69 -9.84 -20.60
C ALA A 127 1.38 -11.32 -20.86
N ALA A 128 1.32 -11.75 -22.12
CA ALA A 128 1.12 -13.14 -22.51
C ALA A 128 2.22 -14.09 -21.98
N ARG A 129 3.45 -13.61 -21.83
CA ARG A 129 4.53 -14.42 -21.23
C ARG A 129 4.25 -14.78 -19.77
N ALA A 130 3.58 -13.89 -19.02
CA ALA A 130 3.20 -14.16 -17.64
C ALA A 130 1.99 -15.10 -17.51
N ALA A 131 1.21 -15.30 -18.57
CA ALA A 131 -0.08 -16.02 -18.54
C ALA A 131 0.03 -17.45 -18.00
N GLY A 132 1.19 -18.11 -18.18
CA GLY A 132 1.47 -19.44 -17.64
C GLY A 132 1.71 -19.47 -16.13
N GLY A 133 1.85 -18.31 -15.49
CA GLY A 133 2.10 -18.22 -14.05
C GLY A 133 3.48 -18.77 -13.62
N ASP A 134 4.44 -18.90 -14.54
CA ASP A 134 5.80 -19.32 -14.22
C ASP A 134 6.50 -18.24 -13.36
N PRO A 135 6.92 -18.55 -12.12
CA PRO A 135 7.52 -17.58 -11.22
C PRO A 135 8.79 -16.93 -11.75
N TRP A 136 9.62 -17.68 -12.48
CA TRP A 136 10.85 -17.16 -13.06
C TRP A 136 10.57 -16.16 -14.19
N VAL A 137 9.59 -16.47 -15.05
CA VAL A 137 9.17 -15.55 -16.12
C VAL A 137 8.58 -14.28 -15.52
N CYS A 138 7.75 -14.40 -14.49
CA CYS A 138 7.19 -13.23 -13.78
C CYS A 138 8.30 -12.39 -13.14
N TRP A 139 9.25 -13.00 -12.45
CA TRP A 139 10.40 -12.32 -11.86
C TRP A 139 11.23 -11.58 -12.91
N GLN A 140 11.47 -12.18 -14.08
CA GLN A 140 12.17 -11.53 -15.18
C GLN A 140 11.40 -10.31 -15.69
N LEU A 141 10.09 -10.40 -15.84
CA LEU A 141 9.25 -9.27 -16.27
C LEU A 141 9.32 -8.11 -15.26
N ASP A 142 9.27 -8.42 -13.98
CA ASP A 142 9.33 -7.46 -12.89
C ASP A 142 10.69 -6.75 -12.75
N THR A 143 11.76 -7.39 -13.20
CA THR A 143 13.14 -6.88 -13.04
C THR A 143 13.75 -6.32 -14.33
N THR A 144 13.06 -6.35 -15.46
CA THR A 144 13.59 -5.90 -16.76
C THR A 144 13.22 -4.47 -17.15
N GLY A 145 12.95 -3.61 -16.17
CA GLY A 145 12.76 -2.17 -16.38
C GLY A 145 11.37 -1.74 -16.84
N TRP A 146 10.43 -2.67 -16.93
CA TRP A 146 9.02 -2.35 -17.24
C TRP A 146 8.22 -2.02 -15.98
N VAL A 147 8.60 -2.61 -14.86
CA VAL A 147 8.12 -2.31 -13.51
C VAL A 147 9.33 -1.92 -12.66
N ASP A 148 9.20 -0.97 -11.76
CA ASP A 148 10.31 -0.44 -10.95
C ASP A 148 10.51 -1.29 -9.68
N LEU A 149 10.80 -2.58 -9.85
CA LEU A 149 10.96 -3.53 -8.74
C LEU A 149 12.40 -4.01 -8.46
N PRO A 150 13.42 -3.82 -9.33
CA PRO A 150 14.77 -4.30 -9.02
C PRO A 150 15.27 -3.79 -7.66
N GLY A 151 15.68 -4.71 -6.77
CA GLY A 151 16.17 -4.38 -5.44
C GLY A 151 15.13 -3.83 -4.45
N SER A 152 13.85 -3.79 -4.81
CA SER A 152 12.78 -3.23 -3.96
C SER A 152 12.49 -4.06 -2.72
N CYS A 153 12.74 -5.37 -2.76
CA CYS A 153 12.63 -6.29 -1.64
C CYS A 153 13.55 -7.50 -1.84
N PHE A 154 13.56 -8.41 -0.86
CA PHE A 154 14.38 -9.62 -0.94
C PHE A 154 14.11 -10.45 -2.21
N THR A 155 12.85 -10.63 -2.59
CA THR A 155 12.47 -11.39 -3.81
C THR A 155 13.13 -10.82 -5.07
N TYR A 156 13.25 -9.50 -5.18
CA TYR A 156 13.83 -8.81 -6.35
C TYR A 156 15.30 -8.46 -6.17
N SER A 157 15.98 -9.03 -5.16
CA SER A 157 17.42 -8.91 -4.95
C SER A 157 18.18 -10.05 -5.64
N ASP A 158 19.50 -9.90 -5.78
CA ASP A 158 20.39 -10.96 -6.27
C ASP A 158 20.33 -12.20 -5.37
N ALA A 159 20.21 -12.02 -4.06
CA ALA A 159 20.05 -13.13 -3.11
C ALA A 159 18.72 -13.87 -3.33
N GLY A 160 17.61 -13.15 -3.57
CA GLY A 160 16.33 -13.74 -3.96
C GLY A 160 16.44 -14.51 -5.27
N ARG A 161 17.09 -13.91 -6.29
CA ARG A 161 17.35 -14.56 -7.59
C ARG A 161 18.05 -15.90 -7.44
N ALA A 162 19.07 -15.98 -6.59
CA ALA A 162 19.86 -17.20 -6.39
C ALA A 162 19.02 -18.37 -5.83
N LEU A 163 17.88 -18.09 -5.20
CA LEU A 163 17.01 -19.13 -4.63
C LEU A 163 16.11 -19.82 -5.66
N PHE A 164 15.86 -19.22 -6.85
CA PHE A 164 14.98 -19.83 -7.87
C PHE A 164 15.42 -21.24 -8.29
N GLY A 165 16.71 -21.54 -8.29
CA GLY A 165 17.23 -22.87 -8.62
C GLY A 165 17.27 -23.85 -7.46
N THR A 166 17.02 -23.41 -6.22
CA THR A 166 17.24 -24.19 -4.99
C THR A 166 15.98 -24.43 -4.17
N ARG A 167 14.91 -23.67 -4.42
CA ARG A 167 13.63 -23.76 -3.71
C ARG A 167 12.47 -23.83 -4.67
N PRO A 168 11.51 -24.75 -4.45
CA PRO A 168 10.25 -24.72 -5.18
C PRO A 168 9.45 -23.47 -4.78
N ILE A 169 8.95 -22.75 -5.76
CA ILE A 169 8.03 -21.63 -5.54
C ILE A 169 6.62 -22.19 -5.65
N THR A 170 5.89 -22.17 -4.55
CA THR A 170 4.55 -22.76 -4.45
C THR A 170 3.43 -21.72 -4.44
N THR A 171 3.78 -20.44 -4.33
CA THR A 171 2.80 -19.35 -4.33
C THR A 171 2.27 -19.11 -5.74
N PRO A 172 0.95 -19.05 -5.91
CA PRO A 172 0.37 -18.73 -7.22
C PRO A 172 0.79 -17.33 -7.66
N MET A 173 1.32 -17.21 -8.88
CA MET A 173 1.56 -15.92 -9.51
C MET A 173 0.23 -15.30 -9.97
N HIS A 174 0.19 -13.98 -10.08
CA HIS A 174 -0.99 -13.23 -10.51
C HIS A 174 -0.76 -12.56 -11.87
N PRO A 175 -0.74 -13.34 -12.97
CA PRO A 175 -0.41 -12.82 -14.31
C PRO A 175 -1.36 -11.70 -14.77
N GLY A 176 -2.60 -11.67 -14.28
CA GLY A 176 -3.56 -10.61 -14.57
C GLY A 176 -3.14 -9.21 -14.11
N LEU A 177 -2.13 -9.09 -13.24
CA LEU A 177 -1.62 -7.79 -12.80
C LEU A 177 -0.72 -7.10 -13.83
N TYR A 178 -0.19 -7.84 -14.82
CA TYR A 178 0.69 -7.32 -15.88
C TYR A 178 -0.05 -6.64 -17.02
N GLY A 179 -1.27 -7.07 -17.29
CA GLY A 179 -2.11 -6.50 -18.34
C GLY A 179 -3.58 -6.82 -18.08
N PRO A 180 -4.18 -6.22 -17.04
CA PRO A 180 -5.57 -6.53 -16.72
C PRO A 180 -6.51 -6.11 -17.88
N PRO A 181 -7.62 -6.83 -18.08
CA PRO A 181 -8.60 -6.47 -19.08
C PRO A 181 -9.14 -5.05 -18.91
N PRO A 182 -9.36 -4.29 -19.99
CA PRO A 182 -10.04 -3.00 -19.94
C PRO A 182 -11.41 -3.11 -19.26
N GLY A 183 -11.76 -2.12 -18.42
CA GLY A 183 -13.03 -2.08 -17.69
C GLY A 183 -13.07 -2.94 -16.42
N GLN A 184 -12.04 -3.72 -16.13
CA GLN A 184 -12.00 -4.56 -14.94
C GLN A 184 -11.89 -3.70 -13.67
N SER A 185 -12.81 -3.91 -12.72
CA SER A 185 -12.74 -3.35 -11.37
C SER A 185 -11.92 -4.24 -10.46
N ARG A 186 -11.31 -3.63 -9.44
CA ARG A 186 -10.58 -4.32 -8.38
C ARG A 186 -9.56 -5.34 -8.88
N VAL A 187 -8.76 -4.92 -9.87
CA VAL A 187 -7.67 -5.75 -10.43
C VAL A 187 -6.61 -6.06 -9.38
N PHE A 188 -6.47 -5.20 -8.38
CA PHE A 188 -5.64 -5.39 -7.20
C PHE A 188 -6.35 -4.83 -5.97
N GLU A 189 -6.27 -5.55 -4.85
CA GLU A 189 -6.84 -5.14 -3.57
C GLU A 189 -5.82 -5.34 -2.46
N ARG A 190 -5.83 -4.41 -1.48
CA ARG A 190 -5.00 -4.49 -0.27
C ARG A 190 -5.77 -4.00 0.94
N ARG A 191 -5.70 -4.78 2.02
CA ARG A 191 -6.20 -4.39 3.33
C ARG A 191 -5.07 -4.36 4.35
N LYS A 192 -5.04 -3.32 5.18
CA LYS A 192 -4.13 -3.20 6.32
C LYS A 192 -4.91 -2.90 7.59
N ILE A 193 -4.47 -3.45 8.69
CA ILE A 193 -4.98 -3.14 10.03
C ILE A 193 -3.78 -2.81 10.90
N ALA A 194 -3.84 -1.70 11.64
CA ALA A 194 -2.92 -1.39 12.71
C ALA A 194 -3.75 -1.19 13.98
N ARG A 195 -3.48 -1.98 15.01
CA ARG A 195 -4.20 -1.96 16.28
C ARG A 195 -3.22 -1.81 17.43
N LEU A 196 -3.55 -0.92 18.35
CA LEU A 196 -2.89 -0.76 19.65
C LEU A 196 -3.92 -1.05 20.74
N GLU A 197 -3.57 -1.88 21.70
CA GLU A 197 -4.43 -2.25 22.80
C GLU A 197 -3.62 -2.25 24.10
N ARG A 198 -4.12 -1.54 25.12
CA ARG A 198 -3.58 -1.60 26.48
C ARG A 198 -4.23 -2.75 27.23
N ARG A 199 -3.43 -3.67 27.75
CA ARG A 199 -3.89 -4.82 28.48
C ARG A 199 -2.89 -5.21 29.58
N ASP A 200 -3.33 -5.27 30.82
CA ASP A 200 -2.55 -5.80 31.97
C ASP A 200 -1.12 -5.24 32.08
N GLY A 201 -0.98 -3.91 32.01
CA GLY A 201 0.32 -3.24 32.09
C GLY A 201 1.18 -3.34 30.81
N ARG A 202 0.65 -3.90 29.75
CA ARG A 202 1.29 -4.04 28.44
C ARG A 202 0.58 -3.22 27.37
N LEU A 203 1.32 -2.93 26.31
CA LEU A 203 0.80 -2.45 25.05
C LEU A 203 0.95 -3.57 24.00
N VAL A 204 -0.16 -4.03 23.46
CA VAL A 204 -0.19 -4.98 22.36
C VAL A 204 -0.35 -4.19 21.06
N LEU A 205 0.64 -4.31 20.17
CA LEU A 205 0.58 -3.78 18.82
C LEU A 205 0.35 -4.93 17.85
N PHE A 206 -0.71 -4.87 17.10
CA PHE A 206 -0.97 -5.77 15.98
C PHE A 206 -0.95 -4.99 14.66
N HIS A 207 -0.27 -5.53 13.66
CA HIS A 207 -0.30 -5.02 12.31
C HIS A 207 -0.49 -6.17 11.32
N SER A 208 -1.39 -6.00 10.36
CA SER A 208 -1.56 -6.92 9.25
C SER A 208 -1.58 -6.18 7.90
N MET A 209 -1.12 -6.88 6.87
CA MET A 209 -1.27 -6.50 5.47
C MET A 209 -1.64 -7.73 4.66
N HIS A 210 -2.76 -7.68 3.97
CA HIS A 210 -3.22 -8.73 3.06
C HIS A 210 -3.56 -8.11 1.71
N ASP A 211 -3.05 -8.70 0.64
CA ASP A 211 -3.38 -8.33 -0.74
C ASP A 211 -3.46 -9.56 -1.65
N ASN A 212 -3.54 -9.36 -2.96
CA ASN A 212 -3.61 -10.46 -3.93
C ASN A 212 -2.39 -11.39 -3.83
N ALA A 213 -1.19 -10.84 -3.54
CA ALA A 213 0.06 -11.58 -3.53
C ALA A 213 0.61 -11.87 -2.12
N HIS A 214 0.34 -10.99 -1.13
CA HIS A 214 0.99 -11.04 0.18
C HIS A 214 -0.01 -11.17 1.32
N GLY A 215 0.42 -11.82 2.40
CA GLY A 215 -0.27 -11.83 3.68
C GLY A 215 0.77 -11.84 4.81
N PHE A 216 0.84 -10.76 5.58
CA PHE A 216 1.75 -10.60 6.71
C PHE A 216 0.99 -10.14 7.93
N GLU A 217 1.32 -10.75 9.06
CA GLU A 217 0.82 -10.36 10.37
C GLU A 217 1.98 -10.28 11.35
N ILE A 218 1.96 -9.27 12.21
CA ILE A 218 2.94 -9.12 13.28
C ILE A 218 2.25 -8.65 14.55
N THR A 219 2.66 -9.22 15.69
CA THR A 219 2.21 -8.82 17.02
C THR A 219 3.41 -8.55 17.90
N TYR A 220 3.43 -7.40 18.56
CA TYR A 220 4.38 -7.07 19.61
C TYR A 220 3.64 -6.85 20.92
N GLU A 221 4.17 -7.43 22.02
CA GLU A 221 3.81 -7.04 23.37
C GLU A 221 4.95 -6.22 23.97
N ILE A 222 4.63 -5.04 24.46
CA ILE A 222 5.57 -4.07 25.02
C ILE A 222 5.20 -3.86 26.48
N ASP A 223 6.16 -4.06 27.38
CA ASP A 223 5.99 -3.72 28.80
C ASP A 223 5.96 -2.20 28.95
N LEU A 224 4.88 -1.66 29.54
CA LEU A 224 4.68 -0.21 29.65
C LEU A 224 5.56 0.46 30.75
N ALA A 225 6.12 -0.31 31.66
CA ALA A 225 7.02 0.21 32.69
C ALA A 225 8.43 0.42 32.15
N SER A 226 8.94 -0.57 31.41
CA SER A 226 10.30 -0.56 30.86
C SER A 226 10.40 -0.05 29.42
N GLY A 227 9.30 -0.07 28.66
CA GLY A 227 9.29 0.21 27.22
C GLY A 227 9.91 -0.91 26.37
N THR A 228 10.14 -2.09 26.96
CA THR A 228 10.80 -3.22 26.30
C THR A 228 9.79 -4.12 25.57
N ILE A 229 10.13 -4.58 24.37
CA ILE A 229 9.37 -5.64 23.69
C ILE A 229 9.63 -6.96 24.43
N VAL A 230 8.58 -7.54 25.02
CA VAL A 230 8.64 -8.79 25.78
C VAL A 230 8.18 -10.00 24.97
N ARG A 231 7.45 -9.76 23.88
CA ARG A 231 7.01 -10.79 22.95
C ARG A 231 6.93 -10.22 21.53
N ALA A 232 7.37 -11.01 20.55
CA ALA A 232 7.21 -10.71 19.13
C ALA A 232 6.76 -11.98 18.43
N GLU A 233 5.67 -11.89 17.68
CA GLU A 233 5.13 -12.97 16.88
C GLU A 233 4.87 -12.49 15.46
N HIS A 234 4.99 -13.39 14.49
CA HIS A 234 4.63 -13.12 13.11
C HIS A 234 3.95 -14.33 12.48
N ALA A 235 3.11 -14.05 11.49
CA ALA A 235 2.57 -15.03 10.58
C ALA A 235 2.68 -14.51 9.14
N THR A 236 2.92 -15.43 8.22
CA THR A 236 2.97 -15.15 6.79
C THR A 236 1.99 -16.08 6.06
N PRO A 237 0.67 -15.86 6.25
CA PRO A 237 -0.34 -16.75 5.70
C PRO A 237 -0.34 -16.80 4.16
N LYS A 238 0.30 -15.82 3.51
CA LYS A 238 0.46 -15.77 2.07
C LYS A 238 1.81 -15.13 1.71
N LEU A 239 2.65 -15.88 1.02
CA LEU A 239 3.93 -15.42 0.48
C LEU A 239 3.90 -15.43 -1.04
N PRO A 240 4.52 -14.45 -1.71
CA PRO A 240 4.76 -14.51 -3.15
C PRO A 240 5.85 -15.52 -3.50
#